data_e65b79d8f2359d8077f6773e16c4d721
#
_entry.id   e65b79d8f2359d8077f6773e16c4d721
#
_cell.length_a   1.000
_cell.length_b   1.000
_cell.length_c   1.000
_cell.angle_alpha   90.00
_cell.angle_beta   90.00
_cell.angle_gamma   90.00
#
_symmetry.space_group_name_H-M   'P 1'
#
loop_
_entity.id
_entity.type
_entity.pdbx_description
1 polymer ?
#
loop_
_entity_poly.entity_id
_entity_poly.type
_entity_poly.pdbx_seq_one_letter_code
_entity_poly.pdbx_strand_id
1 'polypeptide(L)'
;MVYCIGHTIISPLGEGSQANLEAVQAGRSGLKLYTHRFADVEPFCASLFDTPQSFVPLCIKSVEDAITNYQLQITNSKDTVFILSTTKGDNLDLITPAKTIAQHFGNPNAPIVVSNACTSGVCAQITAMRLLEAGLYRHAIVVGCDIQSRFIVSGFQSFKALSPEPCKPFSPDRQGLNLGEAAATIIYSQQPMANSQQPLWTLEAGSIHNDANHLSAPSRTGEGAYQCLKDVMEGITADQIALVGVHGTATMYNDAMETIALERAGLQDVPKSVLKPFFGHTMGAAGVVETILCAMQANKMVNDQMVNDQMVNVIKMLSGFGGVNAAIRLRCE
;
A
#
# COMPACT_ATOMS: atom_id res chain seq x y z
N MET A 1 10.35 -15.22 -10.19
CA MET A 1 8.95 -15.06 -9.74
C MET A 1 8.90 -15.03 -8.23
N VAL A 2 8.11 -14.12 -7.69
CA VAL A 2 7.94 -13.96 -6.25
C VAL A 2 6.47 -14.13 -5.90
N TYR A 3 6.17 -15.09 -5.03
CA TYR A 3 4.82 -15.54 -4.71
C TYR A 3 4.33 -14.89 -3.42
N CYS A 4 3.13 -14.32 -3.41
CA CYS A 4 2.45 -13.99 -2.17
C CYS A 4 1.89 -15.28 -1.55
N ILE A 5 2.26 -15.55 -0.31
CA ILE A 5 1.85 -16.75 0.43
C ILE A 5 1.04 -16.44 1.69
N GLY A 6 0.81 -15.17 2.00
CA GLY A 6 0.00 -14.75 3.13
C GLY A 6 -0.14 -13.23 3.20
N HIS A 7 -1.26 -12.77 3.72
CA HIS A 7 -1.53 -11.35 3.91
C HIS A 7 -2.60 -11.08 4.96
N THR A 8 -2.58 -9.87 5.52
CA THR A 8 -3.66 -9.36 6.37
C THR A 8 -3.72 -7.84 6.33
N ILE A 9 -4.86 -7.27 6.71
CA ILE A 9 -5.09 -5.84 6.91
C ILE A 9 -5.79 -5.65 8.24
N ILE A 10 -5.30 -4.69 9.05
CA ILE A 10 -5.98 -4.20 10.26
C ILE A 10 -6.19 -2.71 10.05
N SER A 11 -7.44 -2.29 10.03
CA SER A 11 -7.83 -0.89 9.82
C SER A 11 -9.08 -0.53 10.63
N PRO A 12 -9.49 0.73 10.67
CA PRO A 12 -10.77 1.13 11.26
C PRO A 12 -12.01 0.46 10.62
N LEU A 13 -11.87 -0.13 9.43
CA LEU A 13 -12.96 -0.85 8.74
C LEU A 13 -13.08 -2.31 9.17
N GLY A 14 -12.05 -2.86 9.83
CA GLY A 14 -12.07 -4.23 10.38
C GLY A 14 -10.70 -4.89 10.44
N GLU A 15 -10.66 -6.05 11.07
CA GLU A 15 -9.51 -6.92 11.16
C GLU A 15 -9.60 -8.06 10.13
N GLY A 16 -8.50 -8.29 9.41
CA GLY A 16 -8.40 -9.24 8.31
C GLY A 16 -8.70 -8.61 6.94
N SER A 17 -8.05 -9.14 5.91
CA SER A 17 -8.17 -8.60 4.54
C SER A 17 -9.57 -8.75 3.97
N GLN A 18 -10.26 -9.86 4.31
CA GLN A 18 -11.62 -10.13 3.83
C GLN A 18 -12.63 -9.10 4.37
N ALA A 19 -12.58 -8.79 5.67
CA ALA A 19 -13.46 -7.81 6.30
C ALA A 19 -13.28 -6.40 5.69
N ASN A 20 -12.05 -6.05 5.34
CA ASN A 20 -11.72 -4.79 4.67
C ASN A 20 -12.22 -4.75 3.22
N LEU A 21 -12.11 -5.86 2.48
CA LEU A 21 -12.65 -5.97 1.13
C LEU A 21 -14.17 -5.84 1.13
N GLU A 22 -14.85 -6.54 2.04
CA GLU A 22 -16.32 -6.47 2.20
C GLU A 22 -16.78 -5.07 2.56
N ALA A 23 -16.02 -4.33 3.39
CA ALA A 23 -16.32 -2.94 3.69
C ALA A 23 -16.27 -2.06 2.42
N VAL A 24 -15.23 -2.22 1.59
CA VAL A 24 -15.10 -1.50 0.32
C VAL A 24 -16.25 -1.85 -0.63
N GLN A 25 -16.58 -3.13 -0.78
CA GLN A 25 -17.68 -3.60 -1.65
C GLN A 25 -19.05 -3.09 -1.20
N ALA A 26 -19.25 -2.98 0.11
CA ALA A 26 -20.47 -2.41 0.70
C ALA A 26 -20.51 -0.87 0.65
N GLY A 27 -19.50 -0.20 0.09
CA GLY A 27 -19.41 1.26 0.09
C GLY A 27 -19.18 1.86 1.48
N ARG A 28 -18.75 1.08 2.46
CA ARG A 28 -18.55 1.50 3.85
C ARG A 28 -17.21 2.20 4.02
N SER A 29 -17.24 3.48 4.41
CA SER A 29 -16.05 4.31 4.65
C SER A 29 -15.73 4.39 6.14
N GLY A 30 -14.43 4.40 6.47
CA GLY A 30 -13.93 4.68 7.80
C GLY A 30 -13.74 6.18 8.08
N LEU A 31 -13.98 7.04 7.10
CA LEU A 31 -13.79 8.48 7.23
C LEU A 31 -14.85 9.10 8.16
N LYS A 32 -14.37 9.79 9.17
CA LYS A 32 -15.19 10.52 10.17
C LYS A 32 -14.60 11.89 10.42
N LEU A 33 -15.43 12.85 10.81
CA LEU A 33 -14.99 14.18 11.24
C LEU A 33 -14.49 14.11 12.70
N TYR A 34 -13.28 14.58 12.95
CA TYR A 34 -12.67 14.71 14.27
C TYR A 34 -12.49 16.18 14.62
N THR A 35 -13.09 16.61 15.76
CA THR A 35 -13.01 17.98 16.25
C THR A 35 -12.04 18.14 17.41
N HIS A 36 -11.77 17.05 18.16
CA HIS A 36 -10.97 17.09 19.40
C HIS A 36 -10.02 15.88 19.53
N ARG A 37 -9.62 15.26 18.43
CA ARG A 37 -8.73 14.07 18.47
C ARG A 37 -7.33 14.41 18.97
N PHE A 38 -6.81 15.56 18.57
CA PHE A 38 -5.52 16.09 18.99
C PHE A 38 -5.68 17.53 19.48
N ALA A 39 -4.88 17.94 20.51
CA ALA A 39 -4.88 19.31 20.99
C ALA A 39 -4.32 20.28 19.93
N ASP A 40 -4.86 21.47 19.86
CA ASP A 40 -4.42 22.56 18.96
C ASP A 40 -4.34 22.14 17.49
N VAL A 41 -5.30 21.34 17.03
CA VAL A 41 -5.46 20.90 15.64
C VAL A 41 -6.85 21.28 15.17
N GLU A 42 -6.96 21.91 14.00
CA GLU A 42 -8.24 22.22 13.39
C GLU A 42 -9.04 20.94 13.10
N PRO A 43 -10.38 21.00 13.07
CA PRO A 43 -11.20 19.85 12.69
C PRO A 43 -10.75 19.26 11.35
N PHE A 44 -10.72 17.93 11.27
CA PHE A 44 -10.29 17.21 10.06
C PHE A 44 -11.07 15.91 9.87
N CYS A 45 -11.22 15.50 8.63
CA CYS A 45 -11.83 14.22 8.27
C CYS A 45 -10.73 13.17 8.09
N ALA A 46 -10.88 12.01 8.72
CA ALA A 46 -9.89 10.91 8.66
C ALA A 46 -10.51 9.55 8.99
N SER A 47 -9.81 8.47 8.66
CA SER A 47 -10.13 7.10 9.06
C SER A 47 -9.16 6.65 10.16
N LEU A 48 -9.54 6.82 11.42
CA LEU A 48 -8.72 6.50 12.60
C LEU A 48 -9.38 5.40 13.42
N PHE A 49 -8.57 4.60 14.10
CA PHE A 49 -9.08 3.65 15.09
C PHE A 49 -9.84 4.38 16.21
N ASP A 50 -10.99 3.85 16.60
CA ASP A 50 -11.80 4.44 17.68
C ASP A 50 -11.02 4.43 19.00
N THR A 51 -10.33 3.34 19.31
CA THR A 51 -9.35 3.24 20.39
C THR A 51 -7.94 3.48 19.85
N PRO A 52 -7.18 4.44 20.42
CA PRO A 52 -5.81 4.67 20.00
C PRO A 52 -4.96 3.40 20.03
N GLN A 53 -4.24 3.16 18.97
CA GLN A 53 -3.35 2.01 18.85
C GLN A 53 -1.90 2.40 19.16
N SER A 54 -1.11 1.40 19.58
CA SER A 54 0.33 1.53 19.70
C SER A 54 0.98 0.93 18.45
N PHE A 55 1.99 1.59 17.91
CA PHE A 55 2.62 1.25 16.62
C PHE A 55 3.17 -0.19 16.60
N VAL A 56 4.08 -0.50 17.54
CA VAL A 56 4.75 -1.82 17.57
C VAL A 56 3.76 -2.96 17.82
N PRO A 57 2.87 -2.91 18.83
CA PRO A 57 1.84 -3.94 19.02
C PRO A 57 0.95 -4.15 17.81
N LEU A 58 0.56 -3.09 17.12
CA LEU A 58 -0.27 -3.18 15.93
C LEU A 58 0.46 -3.88 14.76
N CYS A 59 1.75 -3.57 14.57
CA CYS A 59 2.60 -4.27 13.60
C CYS A 59 2.73 -5.76 13.93
N ILE A 60 3.03 -6.08 15.20
CA ILE A 60 3.16 -7.48 15.67
C ILE A 60 1.87 -8.24 15.41
N LYS A 61 0.73 -7.69 15.83
CA LYS A 61 -0.58 -8.29 15.58
C LYS A 61 -0.83 -8.54 14.09
N SER A 62 -0.49 -7.59 13.23
CA SER A 62 -0.63 -7.76 11.78
C SER A 62 0.20 -8.94 11.24
N VAL A 63 1.43 -9.14 11.73
CA VAL A 63 2.25 -10.29 11.34
C VAL A 63 1.68 -11.59 11.91
N GLU A 64 1.29 -11.62 13.20
CA GLU A 64 0.70 -12.78 13.85
C GLU A 64 -0.56 -13.27 13.12
N ASP A 65 -1.46 -12.33 12.77
CA ASP A 65 -2.67 -12.65 12.01
C ASP A 65 -2.31 -13.24 10.63
N ALA A 66 -1.32 -12.67 9.93
CA ALA A 66 -0.91 -13.15 8.62
C ALA A 66 -0.31 -14.59 8.72
N ILE A 67 0.60 -14.83 9.64
CA ILE A 67 1.22 -16.16 9.78
C ILE A 67 0.22 -17.22 10.28
N THR A 68 -0.70 -16.84 11.15
CA THR A 68 -1.72 -17.73 11.70
C THR A 68 -2.74 -18.13 10.66
N ASN A 69 -3.29 -17.17 9.92
CA ASN A 69 -4.29 -17.40 8.89
C ASN A 69 -3.80 -18.32 7.77
N TYR A 70 -2.52 -18.26 7.45
CA TYR A 70 -1.89 -19.08 6.40
C TYR A 70 -1.00 -20.21 6.96
N GLN A 71 -1.01 -20.45 8.28
CA GLN A 71 -0.29 -21.54 8.96
C GLN A 71 1.22 -21.57 8.64
N LEU A 72 1.85 -20.39 8.60
CA LEU A 72 3.26 -20.26 8.23
C LEU A 72 4.19 -20.40 9.44
N GLN A 73 5.32 -21.08 9.26
CA GLN A 73 6.37 -21.27 10.28
C GLN A 73 7.72 -20.80 9.73
N ILE A 74 7.81 -19.52 9.39
CA ILE A 74 8.98 -18.97 8.70
C ILE A 74 9.65 -17.81 9.44
N THR A 75 9.03 -17.26 10.49
CA THR A 75 9.43 -15.97 11.09
C THR A 75 10.79 -15.99 11.77
N ASN A 76 11.17 -17.11 12.42
CA ASN A 76 12.43 -17.29 13.13
C ASN A 76 13.57 -17.87 12.28
N SER A 77 13.38 -17.93 10.96
CA SER A 77 14.37 -18.49 10.03
C SER A 77 15.38 -17.43 9.58
N LYS A 78 16.64 -17.86 9.43
CA LYS A 78 17.69 -17.05 8.77
C LYS A 78 17.39 -16.78 7.29
N ASP A 79 16.51 -17.55 6.69
CA ASP A 79 16.09 -17.41 5.30
C ASP A 79 14.92 -16.41 5.15
N THR A 80 14.50 -15.76 6.24
CA THR A 80 13.40 -14.77 6.28
C THR A 80 13.92 -13.40 6.66
N VAL A 81 13.52 -12.37 5.93
CA VAL A 81 13.78 -10.96 6.27
C VAL A 81 12.49 -10.23 6.62
N PHE A 82 12.54 -9.39 7.65
CA PHE A 82 11.47 -8.42 7.96
C PHE A 82 11.75 -7.10 7.28
N ILE A 83 10.75 -6.53 6.63
CA ILE A 83 10.83 -5.23 5.95
C ILE A 83 9.69 -4.36 6.49
N LEU A 84 10.03 -3.32 7.26
CA LEU A 84 9.06 -2.35 7.79
C LEU A 84 8.91 -1.19 6.81
N SER A 85 7.67 -0.95 6.39
CA SER A 85 7.27 0.21 5.60
C SER A 85 6.52 1.21 6.48
N THR A 86 7.06 2.40 6.65
CA THR A 86 6.45 3.46 7.45
C THR A 86 7.03 4.81 7.05
N THR A 87 6.28 5.89 7.27
CA THR A 87 6.78 7.25 6.97
C THR A 87 7.52 7.88 8.15
N LYS A 88 7.20 7.47 9.38
CA LYS A 88 7.74 8.10 10.60
C LYS A 88 8.07 7.13 11.74
N GLY A 89 7.75 5.85 11.58
CA GLY A 89 7.92 4.85 12.64
C GLY A 89 7.09 5.16 13.88
N ASP A 90 7.64 4.82 15.03
CA ASP A 90 7.05 5.17 16.32
C ASP A 90 7.74 6.43 16.88
N ASN A 91 6.98 7.52 17.01
CA ASN A 91 7.48 8.82 17.50
C ASN A 91 8.76 9.31 16.79
N LEU A 92 8.84 9.17 15.46
CA LEU A 92 9.97 9.51 14.60
C LEU A 92 11.19 8.56 14.74
N ASP A 93 11.07 7.49 15.51
CA ASP A 93 12.06 6.40 15.51
C ASP A 93 11.66 5.32 14.49
N LEU A 94 12.48 5.14 13.48
CA LEU A 94 12.27 4.17 12.42
C LEU A 94 12.91 2.82 12.72
N ILE A 95 13.98 2.80 13.46
CA ILE A 95 14.88 1.65 13.58
C ILE A 95 14.51 0.75 14.76
N THR A 96 14.29 1.35 15.94
CA THR A 96 13.95 0.58 17.15
C THR A 96 12.65 -0.22 16.98
N PRO A 97 11.56 0.33 16.43
CA PRO A 97 10.35 -0.43 16.16
C PRO A 97 10.59 -1.63 15.25
N ALA A 98 11.34 -1.45 14.16
CA ALA A 98 11.64 -2.55 13.24
C ALA A 98 12.41 -3.68 13.92
N LYS A 99 13.42 -3.35 14.74
CA LYS A 99 14.19 -4.32 15.52
C LYS A 99 13.32 -5.04 16.55
N THR A 100 12.46 -4.30 17.26
CA THR A 100 11.56 -4.87 18.27
C THR A 100 10.58 -5.86 17.64
N ILE A 101 10.02 -5.53 16.47
CA ILE A 101 9.12 -6.43 15.73
C ILE A 101 9.87 -7.71 15.33
N ALA A 102 11.02 -7.59 14.66
CA ALA A 102 11.79 -8.78 14.24
C ALA A 102 12.22 -9.66 15.43
N GLN A 103 12.65 -9.05 16.55
CA GLN A 103 13.04 -9.73 17.77
C GLN A 103 11.87 -10.47 18.44
N HIS A 104 10.65 -9.89 18.43
CA HIS A 104 9.45 -10.54 18.95
C HIS A 104 9.23 -11.91 18.28
N PHE A 105 9.48 -12.01 16.99
CA PHE A 105 9.37 -13.27 16.23
C PHE A 105 10.64 -14.14 16.28
N GLY A 106 11.63 -13.78 17.06
CA GLY A 106 12.90 -14.50 17.16
C GLY A 106 13.71 -14.51 15.85
N ASN A 107 13.47 -13.54 14.95
CA ASN A 107 14.17 -13.50 13.68
C ASN A 107 15.65 -13.11 13.88
N PRO A 108 16.61 -13.90 13.34
CA PRO A 108 18.04 -13.66 13.53
C PRO A 108 18.62 -12.53 12.65
N ASN A 109 17.87 -12.12 11.63
CA ASN A 109 18.33 -11.13 10.66
C ASN A 109 18.02 -9.70 11.12
N ALA A 110 18.87 -8.76 10.74
CA ALA A 110 18.58 -7.34 10.89
C ALA A 110 17.40 -6.97 9.98
N PRO A 111 16.34 -6.33 10.50
CA PRO A 111 15.23 -5.89 9.67
C PRO A 111 15.63 -4.74 8.77
N ILE A 112 14.96 -4.61 7.64
CA ILE A 112 15.09 -3.49 6.70
C ILE A 112 13.96 -2.50 6.97
N VAL A 113 14.27 -1.20 6.95
CA VAL A 113 13.26 -0.15 7.02
C VAL A 113 13.21 0.58 5.68
N VAL A 114 12.01 0.69 5.12
CA VAL A 114 11.74 1.45 3.92
C VAL A 114 10.85 2.64 4.29
N SER A 115 11.43 3.84 4.24
CA SER A 115 10.73 5.10 4.48
C SER A 115 10.94 6.02 3.30
N ASN A 116 9.99 6.02 2.38
CA ASN A 116 10.03 6.73 1.12
C ASN A 116 8.69 7.44 0.86
N ALA A 117 8.30 8.27 1.82
CA ALA A 117 7.01 8.96 1.86
C ALA A 117 5.83 7.98 1.58
N CYS A 118 4.85 8.42 0.79
CA CYS A 118 3.65 7.64 0.49
C CYS A 118 3.93 6.37 -0.32
N THR A 119 5.05 6.29 -1.02
CA THR A 119 5.44 5.13 -1.84
C THR A 119 6.09 4.00 -1.03
N SER A 120 6.36 4.22 0.27
CA SER A 120 7.10 3.27 1.13
C SER A 120 6.62 1.83 1.00
N GLY A 121 5.30 1.60 1.01
CA GLY A 121 4.73 0.25 0.95
C GLY A 121 4.97 -0.46 -0.39
N VAL A 122 4.94 0.25 -1.50
CA VAL A 122 5.29 -0.30 -2.82
C VAL A 122 6.81 -0.51 -2.91
N CYS A 123 7.61 0.46 -2.46
CA CYS A 123 9.07 0.34 -2.42
C CYS A 123 9.54 -0.83 -1.55
N ALA A 124 8.87 -1.10 -0.43
CA ALA A 124 9.16 -2.25 0.44
C ALA A 124 8.91 -3.59 -0.27
N GLN A 125 7.83 -3.69 -1.04
CA GLN A 125 7.53 -4.87 -1.86
C GLN A 125 8.55 -5.05 -2.98
N ILE A 126 8.97 -3.98 -3.65
CA ILE A 126 10.05 -4.01 -4.66
C ILE A 126 11.38 -4.45 -4.01
N THR A 127 11.66 -3.98 -2.79
CA THR A 127 12.84 -4.41 -2.03
C THR A 127 12.76 -5.91 -1.72
N ALA A 128 11.62 -6.40 -1.25
CA ALA A 128 11.37 -7.82 -1.03
C ALA A 128 11.64 -8.64 -2.30
N MET A 129 11.03 -8.24 -3.43
CA MET A 129 11.20 -8.90 -4.73
C MET A 129 12.69 -9.03 -5.10
N ARG A 130 13.43 -7.92 -5.05
CA ARG A 130 14.86 -7.90 -5.40
C ARG A 130 15.71 -8.79 -4.50
N LEU A 131 15.44 -8.81 -3.20
CA LEU A 131 16.17 -9.65 -2.24
C LEU A 131 15.90 -11.15 -2.46
N LEU A 132 14.65 -11.50 -2.75
CA LEU A 132 14.25 -12.87 -3.05
C LEU A 132 14.82 -13.32 -4.40
N GLU A 133 14.72 -12.51 -5.44
CA GLU A 133 15.28 -12.82 -6.77
C GLU A 133 16.80 -12.95 -6.76
N ALA A 134 17.49 -12.15 -5.93
CA ALA A 134 18.94 -12.28 -5.71
C ALA A 134 19.34 -13.52 -4.89
N GLY A 135 18.36 -14.29 -4.37
CA GLY A 135 18.63 -15.49 -3.55
C GLY A 135 19.18 -15.19 -2.15
N LEU A 136 19.09 -13.94 -1.68
CA LEU A 136 19.58 -13.55 -0.35
C LEU A 136 18.68 -14.06 0.77
N TYR A 137 17.39 -14.19 0.51
CA TYR A 137 16.39 -14.75 1.43
C TYR A 137 15.40 -15.61 0.63
N ARG A 138 14.74 -16.55 1.31
CA ARG A 138 13.64 -17.33 0.74
C ARG A 138 12.29 -16.69 0.97
N HIS A 139 12.16 -15.96 2.08
CA HIS A 139 10.92 -15.32 2.50
C HIS A 139 11.17 -13.86 2.89
N ALA A 140 10.20 -13.01 2.62
CA ALA A 140 10.18 -11.62 3.06
C ALA A 140 8.82 -11.30 3.68
N ILE A 141 8.83 -10.80 4.91
CA ILE A 141 7.65 -10.32 5.63
C ILE A 141 7.64 -8.80 5.53
N VAL A 142 6.78 -8.26 4.67
CA VAL A 142 6.60 -6.81 4.47
C VAL A 142 5.48 -6.33 5.36
N VAL A 143 5.82 -5.48 6.34
CA VAL A 143 4.86 -4.87 7.27
C VAL A 143 4.73 -3.39 6.97
N GLY A 144 3.55 -2.95 6.60
CA GLY A 144 3.25 -1.52 6.41
C GLY A 144 2.41 -1.00 7.56
N CYS A 145 2.86 0.05 8.24
CA CYS A 145 2.11 0.66 9.33
C CYS A 145 2.38 2.16 9.45
N ASP A 146 1.32 2.93 9.60
CA ASP A 146 1.38 4.29 10.14
C ASP A 146 0.15 4.59 11.00
N ILE A 147 0.38 5.25 12.13
CA ILE A 147 -0.64 5.76 13.05
C ILE A 147 -0.57 7.28 13.01
N GLN A 148 -1.70 7.96 13.05
CA GLN A 148 -1.73 9.42 12.97
C GLN A 148 -1.34 10.06 14.29
N SER A 149 -0.75 11.24 14.18
CA SER A 149 -0.32 12.05 15.32
C SER A 149 -0.63 13.52 15.06
N ARG A 150 -0.64 14.32 16.15
CA ARG A 150 -0.73 15.78 16.06
C ARG A 150 0.25 16.35 15.03
N PHE A 151 1.51 15.89 15.07
CA PHE A 151 2.57 16.35 14.17
C PHE A 151 2.19 16.15 12.69
N ILE A 152 1.70 14.96 12.33
CA ILE A 152 1.32 14.66 10.94
C ILE A 152 0.11 15.48 10.52
N VAL A 153 -0.96 15.50 11.34
CA VAL A 153 -2.18 16.23 10.98
C VAL A 153 -1.89 17.73 10.84
N SER A 154 -1.18 18.35 11.78
CA SER A 154 -0.79 19.77 11.70
C SER A 154 0.08 20.06 10.48
N GLY A 155 1.01 19.13 10.13
CA GLY A 155 1.84 19.23 8.93
C GLY A 155 0.99 19.28 7.66
N PHE A 156 0.07 18.34 7.49
CA PHE A 156 -0.82 18.31 6.32
C PHE A 156 -1.80 19.49 6.29
N GLN A 157 -2.25 19.99 7.45
CA GLN A 157 -3.04 21.22 7.52
C GLN A 157 -2.24 22.45 7.07
N SER A 158 -0.96 22.54 7.47
CA SER A 158 -0.09 23.65 7.05
C SER A 158 0.13 23.70 5.53
N PHE A 159 0.12 22.54 4.87
CA PHE A 159 0.15 22.43 3.41
C PHE A 159 -1.20 22.67 2.75
N LYS A 160 -2.29 22.85 3.52
CA LYS A 160 -3.67 22.94 3.01
C LYS A 160 -4.04 21.74 2.12
N ALA A 161 -3.54 20.56 2.49
CA ALA A 161 -3.73 19.33 1.73
C ALA A 161 -4.92 18.49 2.21
N LEU A 162 -5.46 18.77 3.42
CA LEU A 162 -6.58 18.03 3.98
C LEU A 162 -7.92 18.54 3.50
N SER A 163 -8.79 17.60 3.14
CA SER A 163 -10.21 17.90 2.89
C SER A 163 -10.98 17.95 4.22
N PRO A 164 -11.89 18.91 4.38
CA PRO A 164 -12.79 18.95 5.52
C PRO A 164 -13.90 17.88 5.46
N GLU A 165 -14.13 17.31 4.26
CA GLU A 165 -15.12 16.29 3.95
C GLU A 165 -14.45 15.02 3.41
N PRO A 166 -15.18 13.90 3.28
CA PRO A 166 -14.66 12.71 2.61
C PRO A 166 -14.12 13.01 1.22
N CYS A 167 -12.91 12.58 0.96
CA CYS A 167 -12.18 12.90 -0.26
C CYS A 167 -12.83 12.25 -1.49
N LYS A 168 -12.74 12.96 -2.63
CA LYS A 168 -13.33 12.57 -3.92
C LYS A 168 -12.23 12.55 -5.00
N PRO A 169 -11.34 11.54 -5.02
CA PRO A 169 -10.29 11.47 -6.03
C PRO A 169 -10.82 11.59 -7.45
N PHE A 170 -10.10 12.31 -8.29
CA PHE A 170 -10.41 12.59 -9.71
C PHE A 170 -11.70 13.38 -9.95
N SER A 171 -12.46 13.75 -8.92
CA SER A 171 -13.63 14.61 -9.07
C SER A 171 -13.20 16.06 -9.40
N PRO A 172 -13.98 16.81 -10.20
CA PRO A 172 -13.77 18.25 -10.37
C PRO A 172 -13.91 19.01 -9.03
N ASP A 173 -14.72 18.52 -8.09
CA ASP A 173 -14.98 19.14 -6.79
C ASP A 173 -14.02 18.66 -5.67
N ARG A 174 -12.91 18.00 -6.02
CA ARG A 174 -11.95 17.52 -5.04
C ARG A 174 -11.29 18.66 -4.27
N GLN A 175 -11.18 18.50 -2.95
CA GLN A 175 -10.67 19.55 -2.06
C GLN A 175 -9.38 19.17 -1.32
N GLY A 176 -8.91 17.94 -1.47
CA GLY A 176 -7.74 17.41 -0.79
C GLY A 176 -7.96 16.00 -0.25
N LEU A 177 -6.94 15.49 0.43
CA LEU A 177 -6.93 14.13 0.98
C LEU A 177 -7.53 14.07 2.39
N ASN A 178 -7.85 12.86 2.82
CA ASN A 178 -8.03 12.54 4.24
C ASN A 178 -6.93 11.60 4.68
N LEU A 179 -6.53 11.69 5.95
CA LEU A 179 -5.56 10.77 6.54
C LEU A 179 -6.24 9.48 7.01
N GLY A 180 -5.46 8.42 7.17
CA GLY A 180 -5.92 7.14 7.70
C GLY A 180 -4.87 6.43 8.52
N GLU A 181 -5.30 5.45 9.30
CA GLU A 181 -4.46 4.54 10.08
C GLU A 181 -4.67 3.11 9.61
N ALA A 182 -3.60 2.35 9.51
CA ALA A 182 -3.66 0.91 9.26
C ALA A 182 -2.35 0.24 9.59
N ALA A 183 -2.42 -1.07 9.83
CA ALA A 183 -1.30 -1.98 9.67
C ALA A 183 -1.68 -3.08 8.69
N ALA A 184 -0.76 -3.47 7.83
CA ALA A 184 -0.96 -4.57 6.90
C ALA A 184 0.33 -5.34 6.70
N THR A 185 0.20 -6.64 6.47
CA THR A 185 1.34 -7.53 6.22
C THR A 185 1.12 -8.28 4.92
N ILE A 186 2.16 -8.36 4.09
CA ILE A 186 2.26 -9.29 2.96
C ILE A 186 3.49 -10.16 3.18
N ILE A 187 3.34 -11.46 2.96
CA ILE A 187 4.43 -12.43 3.05
C ILE A 187 4.73 -12.94 1.65
N TYR A 188 5.96 -12.69 1.22
CA TYR A 188 6.47 -13.13 -0.08
C TYR A 188 7.43 -14.30 0.07
N SER A 189 7.45 -15.19 -0.94
CA SER A 189 8.31 -16.36 -1.01
C SER A 189 8.86 -16.56 -2.42
N GLN A 190 10.05 -17.17 -2.52
CA GLN A 190 10.61 -17.66 -3.78
C GLN A 190 9.85 -18.87 -4.34
N GLN A 191 9.08 -19.55 -3.52
CA GLN A 191 8.33 -20.76 -3.88
C GLN A 191 6.88 -20.63 -3.44
N PRO A 192 5.93 -21.16 -4.19
CA PRO A 192 4.55 -21.29 -3.74
C PRO A 192 4.50 -22.22 -2.51
N MET A 193 3.43 -22.11 -1.72
CA MET A 193 3.24 -23.02 -0.59
C MET A 193 2.95 -24.43 -1.06
N ALA A 194 3.62 -25.41 -0.44
CA ALA A 194 3.49 -26.82 -0.80
C ALA A 194 2.06 -27.39 -0.65
N ASN A 195 1.25 -26.80 0.22
CA ASN A 195 -0.11 -27.26 0.54
C ASN A 195 -1.23 -26.34 0.02
N SER A 196 -0.92 -25.20 -0.63
CA SER A 196 -1.92 -24.38 -1.28
C SER A 196 -1.99 -24.77 -2.75
N GLN A 197 -3.20 -24.94 -3.25
CA GLN A 197 -3.39 -25.31 -4.66
C GLN A 197 -2.90 -24.20 -5.61
N GLN A 198 -2.81 -22.95 -5.15
CA GLN A 198 -2.34 -21.79 -5.92
C GLN A 198 -1.78 -20.67 -5.02
N PRO A 199 -0.78 -19.89 -5.47
CA PRO A 199 -0.39 -18.65 -4.79
C PRO A 199 -1.53 -17.65 -4.83
N LEU A 200 -1.60 -16.76 -3.83
CA LEU A 200 -2.63 -15.72 -3.79
C LEU A 200 -2.48 -14.73 -4.97
N TRP A 201 -1.24 -14.43 -5.34
CA TRP A 201 -0.79 -13.72 -6.54
C TRP A 201 0.73 -13.84 -6.67
N THR A 202 1.26 -13.47 -7.82
CA THR A 202 2.70 -13.29 -8.02
C THR A 202 3.07 -11.83 -8.19
N LEU A 203 4.23 -11.42 -7.69
CA LEU A 203 4.84 -10.11 -7.93
C LEU A 203 5.81 -10.23 -9.10
N GLU A 204 5.44 -9.67 -10.25
CA GLU A 204 6.11 -9.90 -11.54
C GLU A 204 7.12 -8.80 -11.90
N ALA A 205 6.83 -7.56 -11.55
CA ALA A 205 7.67 -6.42 -11.85
C ALA A 205 7.54 -5.31 -10.80
N GLY A 206 8.57 -4.49 -10.70
CA GLY A 206 8.55 -3.33 -9.82
C GLY A 206 9.53 -2.25 -10.27
N SER A 207 9.07 -1.00 -10.27
CA SER A 207 9.84 0.16 -10.72
C SER A 207 9.69 1.34 -9.77
N ILE A 208 10.77 2.12 -9.63
CA ILE A 208 10.84 3.34 -8.81
C ILE A 208 11.54 4.40 -9.65
N HIS A 209 10.86 5.54 -9.85
CA HIS A 209 11.43 6.72 -10.51
C HIS A 209 11.19 7.99 -9.69
N ASN A 210 12.07 8.97 -9.87
CA ASN A 210 11.92 10.27 -9.23
C ASN A 210 11.66 11.35 -10.30
N ASP A 211 10.68 12.23 -10.05
CA ASP A 211 10.35 13.34 -10.94
C ASP A 211 11.48 14.38 -11.02
N ALA A 212 12.33 14.46 -9.98
CA ALA A 212 13.35 15.51 -9.81
C ALA A 212 12.77 16.94 -9.99
N ASN A 213 11.51 17.14 -9.60
CA ASN A 213 10.78 18.38 -9.83
C ASN A 213 10.72 19.25 -8.57
N HIS A 214 9.89 18.88 -7.58
CA HIS A 214 9.67 19.66 -6.36
C HIS A 214 9.40 18.76 -5.18
N LEU A 215 9.73 19.22 -3.96
CA LEU A 215 9.59 18.42 -2.74
C LEU A 215 8.15 17.95 -2.47
N SER A 216 7.17 18.81 -2.69
CA SER A 216 5.76 18.54 -2.34
C SER A 216 4.79 18.62 -3.52
N ALA A 217 5.27 18.99 -4.72
CA ALA A 217 4.44 19.06 -5.92
C ALA A 217 4.92 18.03 -6.96
N PRO A 218 4.03 17.22 -7.54
CA PRO A 218 4.37 16.27 -8.57
C PRO A 218 4.77 16.99 -9.87
N SER A 219 5.43 16.25 -10.76
CA SER A 219 5.70 16.71 -12.13
C SER A 219 4.39 17.04 -12.87
N ARG A 220 4.39 18.12 -13.62
CA ARG A 220 3.22 18.49 -14.45
C ARG A 220 3.01 17.58 -15.65
N THR A 221 4.04 16.82 -16.04
CA THR A 221 4.01 15.89 -17.16
C THR A 221 3.77 14.43 -16.74
N GLY A 222 3.76 14.16 -15.41
CA GLY A 222 3.67 12.82 -14.86
C GLY A 222 4.83 11.91 -15.26
N GLU A 223 6.02 12.49 -15.51
CA GLU A 223 7.14 11.72 -16.09
C GLU A 223 7.56 10.53 -15.23
N GLY A 224 7.83 10.74 -13.94
CA GLY A 224 8.27 9.65 -13.06
C GLY A 224 7.21 8.56 -12.90
N ALA A 225 5.94 8.94 -12.76
CA ALA A 225 4.82 7.99 -12.70
C ALA A 225 4.68 7.21 -14.02
N TYR A 226 4.78 7.90 -15.17
CA TYR A 226 4.75 7.27 -16.48
C TYR A 226 5.90 6.29 -16.69
N GLN A 227 7.12 6.64 -16.29
CA GLN A 227 8.27 5.72 -16.40
C GLN A 227 8.06 4.47 -15.53
N CYS A 228 7.53 4.62 -14.31
CA CYS A 228 7.17 3.46 -13.49
C CYS A 228 6.15 2.56 -14.20
N LEU A 229 5.09 3.13 -14.77
CA LEU A 229 4.07 2.37 -15.51
C LEU A 229 4.68 1.67 -16.73
N LYS A 230 5.49 2.38 -17.52
CA LYS A 230 6.16 1.82 -18.69
C LYS A 230 7.02 0.61 -18.34
N ASP A 231 7.83 0.71 -17.28
CA ASP A 231 8.71 -0.38 -16.86
C ASP A 231 7.92 -1.62 -16.40
N VAL A 232 6.87 -1.43 -15.57
CA VAL A 232 6.08 -2.57 -15.09
C VAL A 232 5.17 -3.18 -16.16
N MET A 233 4.94 -2.46 -17.26
CA MET A 233 4.20 -2.96 -18.42
C MET A 233 5.10 -3.66 -19.45
N GLU A 234 6.42 -3.75 -19.22
CA GLU A 234 7.29 -4.44 -20.18
C GLU A 234 6.79 -5.86 -20.46
N GLY A 235 6.62 -6.17 -21.76
CA GLY A 235 6.16 -7.47 -22.24
C GLY A 235 4.64 -7.71 -22.15
N ILE A 236 3.85 -6.73 -21.75
CA ILE A 236 2.37 -6.82 -21.74
C ILE A 236 1.75 -5.57 -22.37
N THR A 237 0.47 -5.66 -22.72
CA THR A 237 -0.35 -4.59 -23.28
C THR A 237 -1.49 -4.20 -22.32
N ALA A 238 -2.11 -3.04 -22.54
CA ALA A 238 -3.15 -2.50 -21.66
C ALA A 238 -4.39 -3.42 -21.54
N ASP A 239 -4.74 -4.13 -22.59
CA ASP A 239 -5.85 -5.09 -22.63
C ASP A 239 -5.62 -6.34 -21.76
N GLN A 240 -4.37 -6.60 -21.38
CA GLN A 240 -4.00 -7.67 -20.42
C GLN A 240 -4.03 -7.21 -18.96
N ILE A 241 -4.41 -5.94 -18.71
CA ILE A 241 -4.48 -5.37 -17.36
C ILE A 241 -5.95 -5.23 -16.95
N ALA A 242 -6.36 -5.99 -15.95
CA ALA A 242 -7.74 -5.96 -15.45
C ALA A 242 -8.02 -4.76 -14.53
N LEU A 243 -7.00 -4.28 -13.81
CA LEU A 243 -7.18 -3.27 -12.77
C LEU A 243 -5.91 -2.44 -12.56
N VAL A 244 -6.07 -1.13 -12.39
CA VAL A 244 -5.02 -0.24 -11.92
C VAL A 244 -5.40 0.33 -10.54
N GLY A 245 -4.65 -0.03 -9.51
CA GLY A 245 -4.73 0.59 -8.19
C GLY A 245 -4.01 1.94 -8.22
N VAL A 246 -4.77 3.01 -8.30
CA VAL A 246 -4.25 4.38 -8.39
C VAL A 246 -3.87 4.95 -7.03
N HIS A 247 -3.07 6.01 -6.99
CA HIS A 247 -2.81 6.75 -5.76
C HIS A 247 -4.03 7.56 -5.31
N GLY A 248 -4.60 8.37 -6.21
CA GLY A 248 -5.90 9.00 -6.03
C GLY A 248 -6.09 9.72 -4.69
N THR A 249 -5.38 10.81 -4.47
CA THR A 249 -5.39 11.53 -3.19
C THR A 249 -6.47 12.60 -3.09
N ALA A 250 -7.21 12.86 -4.16
CA ALA A 250 -8.14 13.99 -4.27
C ALA A 250 -7.47 15.37 -4.15
N THR A 251 -6.14 15.44 -4.29
CA THR A 251 -5.45 16.72 -4.43
C THR A 251 -5.40 17.14 -5.88
N MET A 252 -5.50 18.45 -6.13
CA MET A 252 -5.58 18.99 -7.50
C MET A 252 -4.42 18.54 -8.38
N TYR A 253 -3.21 18.62 -7.86
CA TYR A 253 -2.00 18.36 -8.65
C TYR A 253 -1.69 16.87 -8.81
N ASN A 254 -1.86 16.07 -7.75
CA ASN A 254 -1.57 14.64 -7.84
C ASN A 254 -2.51 13.94 -8.81
N ASP A 255 -3.82 14.15 -8.67
CA ASP A 255 -4.79 13.46 -9.51
C ASP A 255 -4.66 13.87 -10.98
N ALA A 256 -4.34 15.16 -11.26
CA ALA A 256 -4.05 15.62 -12.62
C ALA A 256 -2.78 14.96 -13.19
N MET A 257 -1.71 14.91 -12.41
CA MET A 257 -0.46 14.24 -12.81
C MET A 257 -0.69 12.75 -13.08
N GLU A 258 -1.42 12.07 -12.20
CA GLU A 258 -1.71 10.65 -12.32
C GLU A 258 -2.57 10.35 -13.55
N THR A 259 -3.57 11.19 -13.86
CA THR A 259 -4.35 11.10 -15.09
C THR A 259 -3.45 11.18 -16.32
N ILE A 260 -2.55 12.17 -16.39
CA ILE A 260 -1.60 12.32 -17.50
C ILE A 260 -0.69 11.09 -17.64
N ALA A 261 -0.19 10.57 -16.53
CA ALA A 261 0.67 9.38 -16.56
C ALA A 261 -0.07 8.13 -17.08
N LEU A 262 -1.32 7.94 -16.68
CA LEU A 262 -2.18 6.85 -17.16
C LEU A 262 -2.52 7.00 -18.65
N GLU A 263 -2.85 8.20 -19.11
CA GLU A 263 -3.10 8.49 -20.54
C GLU A 263 -1.85 8.19 -21.39
N ARG A 264 -0.69 8.64 -20.94
CA ARG A 264 0.60 8.40 -21.63
C ARG A 264 0.95 6.91 -21.68
N ALA A 265 0.55 6.14 -20.68
CA ALA A 265 0.75 4.69 -20.64
C ALA A 265 -0.34 3.90 -21.39
N GLY A 266 -1.36 4.56 -21.95
CA GLY A 266 -2.50 3.91 -22.61
C GLY A 266 -3.45 3.19 -21.64
N LEU A 267 -3.47 3.59 -20.36
CA LEU A 267 -4.24 2.97 -19.28
C LEU A 267 -5.49 3.77 -18.88
N GLN A 268 -5.85 4.81 -19.63
CA GLN A 268 -6.99 5.69 -19.30
C GLN A 268 -8.32 4.94 -19.21
N ASP A 269 -8.50 3.89 -20.00
CA ASP A 269 -9.75 3.11 -20.09
C ASP A 269 -9.75 1.85 -19.19
N VAL A 270 -8.61 1.49 -18.60
CA VAL A 270 -8.52 0.37 -17.68
C VAL A 270 -9.26 0.69 -16.37
N PRO A 271 -10.04 -0.25 -15.81
CA PRO A 271 -10.69 -0.08 -14.51
C PRO A 271 -9.73 0.38 -13.42
N LYS A 272 -10.16 1.31 -12.57
CA LYS A 272 -9.33 1.88 -11.50
C LYS A 272 -9.86 1.50 -10.12
N SER A 273 -8.97 1.04 -9.25
CA SER A 273 -9.25 0.88 -7.82
C SER A 273 -8.85 2.15 -7.09
N VAL A 274 -9.84 2.82 -6.49
CA VAL A 274 -9.67 4.08 -5.74
C VAL A 274 -10.04 3.84 -4.29
N LEU A 275 -9.07 3.68 -3.40
CA LEU A 275 -9.28 3.18 -2.04
C LEU A 275 -9.24 4.27 -0.95
N LYS A 276 -8.69 5.43 -1.23
CA LYS A 276 -8.60 6.54 -0.26
C LYS A 276 -9.97 7.02 0.30
N PRO A 277 -11.08 6.98 -0.45
CA PRO A 277 -12.40 7.31 0.12
C PRO A 277 -12.88 6.38 1.23
N PHE A 278 -12.27 5.20 1.37
CA PHE A 278 -12.62 4.21 2.39
C PHE A 278 -11.69 4.27 3.60
N PHE A 279 -10.39 4.32 3.35
CA PHE A 279 -9.33 4.19 4.37
C PHE A 279 -8.68 5.52 4.72
N GLY A 280 -8.92 6.60 3.97
CA GLY A 280 -8.02 7.73 3.97
C GLY A 280 -6.63 7.35 3.42
N HIS A 281 -5.69 8.27 3.50
CA HIS A 281 -4.30 8.03 3.14
C HIS A 281 -3.55 7.44 4.34
N THR A 282 -3.27 6.16 4.31
CA THR A 282 -2.59 5.42 5.37
C THR A 282 -1.06 5.49 5.27
N MET A 283 -0.54 6.49 4.56
CA MET A 283 0.89 6.84 4.50
C MET A 283 1.78 5.66 4.08
N GLY A 284 2.73 5.23 4.91
CA GLY A 284 3.61 4.09 4.65
C GLY A 284 2.92 2.74 4.58
N ALA A 285 1.74 2.60 5.18
CA ALA A 285 0.92 1.40 5.06
C ALA A 285 0.16 1.34 3.71
N ALA A 286 -0.06 2.48 3.04
CA ALA A 286 -0.93 2.59 1.87
C ALA A 286 -0.58 1.58 0.77
N GLY A 287 0.72 1.47 0.44
CA GLY A 287 1.17 0.55 -0.60
C GLY A 287 0.94 -0.92 -0.27
N VAL A 288 0.92 -1.30 0.99
CA VAL A 288 0.65 -2.68 1.42
C VAL A 288 -0.85 -2.95 1.44
N VAL A 289 -1.63 -2.10 2.11
CA VAL A 289 -3.11 -2.20 2.19
C VAL A 289 -3.72 -2.24 0.80
N GLU A 290 -3.37 -1.29 -0.04
CA GLU A 290 -3.96 -1.11 -1.37
C GLU A 290 -3.54 -2.21 -2.35
N THR A 291 -2.31 -2.75 -2.24
CA THR A 291 -1.88 -3.92 -3.02
C THR A 291 -2.73 -5.14 -2.72
N ILE A 292 -2.93 -5.46 -1.44
CA ILE A 292 -3.76 -6.59 -1.02
C ILE A 292 -5.18 -6.46 -1.59
N LEU A 293 -5.80 -5.29 -1.44
CA LEU A 293 -7.16 -5.08 -1.91
C LEU A 293 -7.29 -5.10 -3.43
N CYS A 294 -6.30 -4.55 -4.17
CA CYS A 294 -6.29 -4.63 -5.62
C CYS A 294 -6.18 -6.08 -6.12
N ALA A 295 -5.30 -6.88 -5.51
CA ALA A 295 -5.17 -8.30 -5.85
C ALA A 295 -6.46 -9.08 -5.55
N MET A 296 -7.06 -8.86 -4.37
CA MET A 296 -8.34 -9.51 -4.01
C MET A 296 -9.51 -9.08 -4.90
N GLN A 297 -9.56 -7.81 -5.31
CA GLN A 297 -10.55 -7.33 -6.27
C GLN A 297 -10.39 -8.01 -7.64
N ALA A 298 -9.16 -8.15 -8.12
CA ALA A 298 -8.88 -8.82 -9.38
C ALA A 298 -9.22 -10.32 -9.34
N ASN A 299 -8.83 -11.02 -8.28
CA ASN A 299 -9.22 -12.43 -8.08
C ASN A 299 -10.74 -12.61 -8.11
N LYS A 300 -11.47 -11.66 -7.50
CA LYS A 300 -12.93 -11.67 -7.59
C LYS A 300 -13.44 -11.43 -9.01
N MET A 301 -12.84 -10.51 -9.76
CA MET A 301 -13.21 -10.29 -11.18
C MET A 301 -13.01 -11.56 -12.02
N VAL A 302 -11.94 -12.33 -11.78
CA VAL A 302 -11.71 -13.63 -12.42
C VAL A 302 -12.79 -14.63 -12.01
N ASN A 303 -13.02 -14.80 -10.71
CA ASN A 303 -13.97 -15.76 -10.18
C ASN A 303 -15.44 -15.48 -10.59
N ASP A 304 -15.82 -14.21 -10.67
CA ASP A 304 -17.15 -13.77 -11.12
C ASP A 304 -17.27 -13.76 -12.66
N GLN A 305 -16.25 -14.24 -13.39
CA GLN A 305 -16.17 -14.26 -14.86
C GLN A 305 -16.36 -12.88 -15.51
N MET A 306 -15.98 -11.83 -14.80
CA MET A 306 -16.00 -10.45 -15.31
C MET A 306 -14.90 -10.17 -16.32
N VAL A 307 -13.90 -11.05 -16.38
CA VAL A 307 -12.78 -11.03 -17.32
C VAL A 307 -12.68 -12.41 -18.01
N ASN A 308 -12.26 -12.43 -19.28
CA ASN A 308 -12.24 -13.66 -20.06
C ASN A 308 -11.02 -14.56 -19.76
N ASP A 309 -10.01 -14.02 -19.08
CA ASP A 309 -8.78 -14.75 -18.77
C ASP A 309 -8.82 -15.32 -17.35
N GLN A 310 -8.26 -16.52 -17.18
CA GLN A 310 -8.09 -17.16 -15.86
C GLN A 310 -6.96 -16.50 -15.04
N MET A 311 -6.10 -15.72 -15.67
CA MET A 311 -5.02 -14.97 -15.03
C MET A 311 -5.00 -13.55 -15.53
N VAL A 312 -4.97 -12.59 -14.63
CA VAL A 312 -5.00 -11.17 -14.97
C VAL A 312 -3.84 -10.41 -14.35
N ASN A 313 -3.37 -9.39 -15.06
CA ASN A 313 -2.39 -8.46 -14.49
C ASN A 313 -3.10 -7.32 -13.75
N VAL A 314 -2.50 -6.91 -12.65
CA VAL A 314 -2.90 -5.76 -11.85
C VAL A 314 -1.69 -4.86 -11.66
N ILE A 315 -1.87 -3.58 -11.86
CA ILE A 315 -0.83 -2.59 -11.55
C ILE A 315 -1.24 -1.84 -10.28
N LYS A 316 -0.33 -1.74 -9.31
CA LYS A 316 -0.47 -0.83 -8.17
C LYS A 316 0.59 0.25 -8.28
N MET A 317 0.15 1.52 -8.31
CA MET A 317 1.03 2.68 -8.37
C MET A 317 0.80 3.63 -7.20
N LEU A 318 1.85 4.31 -6.77
CA LEU A 318 1.83 5.37 -5.77
C LEU A 318 2.82 6.47 -6.15
N SER A 319 2.48 7.69 -5.75
CA SER A 319 3.35 8.86 -5.81
C SER A 319 3.53 9.45 -4.42
N GLY A 320 4.66 10.06 -4.13
CA GLY A 320 4.96 10.59 -2.80
C GLY A 320 5.72 11.90 -2.82
N PHE A 321 5.73 12.58 -1.69
CA PHE A 321 6.58 13.73 -1.47
C PHE A 321 8.04 13.38 -1.74
N GLY A 322 8.82 14.35 -2.22
CA GLY A 322 10.16 14.12 -2.74
C GLY A 322 10.18 13.78 -4.23
N GLY A 323 9.02 13.74 -4.89
CA GLY A 323 8.87 13.42 -6.32
C GLY A 323 9.05 11.94 -6.62
N VAL A 324 8.95 11.07 -5.61
CA VAL A 324 9.13 9.63 -5.79
C VAL A 324 7.84 8.99 -6.29
N ASN A 325 7.96 8.19 -7.34
CA ASN A 325 6.91 7.37 -7.90
C ASN A 325 7.33 5.91 -7.85
N ALA A 326 6.40 5.03 -7.57
CA ALA A 326 6.65 3.58 -7.56
C ALA A 326 5.44 2.83 -8.09
N ALA A 327 5.70 1.78 -8.86
CA ALA A 327 4.67 0.88 -9.35
C ALA A 327 5.14 -0.57 -9.26
N ILE A 328 4.19 -1.47 -9.07
CA ILE A 328 4.38 -2.92 -9.16
C ILE A 328 3.32 -3.53 -10.07
N ARG A 329 3.67 -4.63 -10.71
CA ARG A 329 2.73 -5.49 -11.43
C ARG A 329 2.58 -6.81 -10.69
N LEU A 330 1.33 -7.16 -10.47
CA LEU A 330 0.91 -8.43 -9.90
C LEU A 330 0.24 -9.26 -10.98
N ARG A 331 0.35 -10.59 -10.87
CA ARG A 331 -0.43 -11.54 -11.64
C ARG A 331 -1.33 -12.31 -10.68
N CYS A 332 -2.63 -12.21 -10.91
CA CYS A 332 -3.71 -12.79 -10.10
C CYS A 332 -4.41 -13.91 -10.87
N GLU A 333 -4.90 -14.95 -10.15
CA GLU A 333 -5.56 -16.14 -10.71
C GLU A 333 -6.99 -16.28 -10.16
#